data_7204c36bb02a127aa7d4d5d9ed032fdb
#
_entry.id   7204c36bb02a127aa7d4d5d9ed032fdb
#
_cell.length_a   1.000
_cell.length_b   1.000
_cell.length_c   1.000
_cell.angle_alpha   90.00
_cell.angle_beta   90.00
_cell.angle_gamma   90.00
#
_symmetry.space_group_name_H-M   'P 1'
#
loop_
_entity.id
_entity.type
_entity.pdbx_description
1 polymer ?
#
loop_
_entity_poly.entity_id
_entity_poly.type
_entity_poly.pdbx_seq_one_letter_code
_entity_poly.pdbx_strand_id
1 'polypeptide(L)'
;MSRKNRDKYNRFRSKIIAFRVSEEENKTLETKVALSGLTKQDYLIHCIEQRDYVIDGKNTRVWKALKQQLDVFIKRFSEIDDISKLENDELEVLEYMLQIIIAIKKEAQIKVEMEPRQ
;
A
#
# COMPACT_ATOMS: atom_id res chain seq x y z
N MET A 1 -16.91 -24.72 3.96
CA MET A 1 -16.49 -23.35 4.38
C MET A 1 -16.96 -23.08 5.78
N SER A 2 -16.06 -22.60 6.62
CA SER A 2 -16.45 -22.21 7.96
C SER A 2 -17.31 -20.95 7.92
N ARG A 3 -18.35 -20.93 8.71
CA ARG A 3 -19.19 -19.76 8.86
C ARG A 3 -18.46 -18.71 9.67
N LYS A 4 -18.42 -17.48 9.18
CA LYS A 4 -17.86 -16.38 9.95
C LYS A 4 -18.85 -15.96 11.03
N ASN A 5 -18.36 -15.79 12.25
CA ASN A 5 -19.18 -15.27 13.34
C ASN A 5 -19.45 -13.79 13.10
N ARG A 6 -20.71 -13.39 13.31
CA ARG A 6 -21.14 -12.01 13.14
C ARG A 6 -21.64 -11.45 14.48
N ASP A 7 -21.47 -10.15 14.66
CA ASP A 7 -21.96 -9.48 15.85
C ASP A 7 -23.48 -9.19 15.75
N LYS A 8 -24.01 -8.51 16.75
CA LYS A 8 -25.43 -8.16 16.78
C LYS A 8 -25.88 -7.27 15.62
N TYR A 9 -24.94 -6.62 14.91
CA TYR A 9 -25.21 -5.80 13.73
C TYR A 9 -24.88 -6.54 12.43
N ASN A 10 -24.76 -7.86 12.50
CA ASN A 10 -24.48 -8.73 11.35
C ASN A 10 -23.11 -8.49 10.72
N ARG A 11 -22.11 -8.08 11.52
CA ARG A 11 -20.73 -7.87 11.07
C ARG A 11 -19.84 -9.01 11.54
N PHE A 12 -19.09 -9.62 10.65
CA PHE A 12 -18.13 -10.64 11.04
C PHE A 12 -16.84 -10.02 11.64
N ARG A 13 -16.52 -8.76 11.30
CA ARG A 13 -15.42 -7.99 11.91
C ARG A 13 -15.99 -7.11 13.01
N SER A 14 -16.16 -7.69 14.21
CA SER A 14 -16.85 -7.05 15.31
C SER A 14 -15.93 -6.38 16.33
N LYS A 15 -14.61 -6.63 16.26
CA LYS A 15 -13.65 -6.04 17.20
C LYS A 15 -13.06 -4.79 16.62
N ILE A 16 -12.92 -3.77 17.45
CA ILE A 16 -12.36 -2.49 17.07
C ILE A 16 -10.95 -2.39 17.66
N ILE A 17 -9.98 -2.07 16.80
CA ILE A 17 -8.61 -1.82 17.21
C ILE A 17 -8.27 -0.38 16.85
N ALA A 18 -7.81 0.38 17.81
CA ALA A 18 -7.46 1.77 17.61
C ALA A 18 -6.06 2.05 18.14
N PHE A 19 -5.29 2.84 17.39
CA PHE A 19 -3.98 3.30 17.82
C PHE A 19 -3.67 4.63 17.13
N ARG A 20 -2.68 5.32 17.64
CA ARG A 20 -2.27 6.62 17.11
C ARG A 20 -1.00 6.48 16.29
N VAL A 21 -0.91 7.27 15.24
CA VAL A 21 0.29 7.38 14.41
C VAL A 21 0.65 8.84 14.25
N SER A 22 1.91 9.11 13.92
CA SER A 22 2.34 10.47 13.58
C SER A 22 1.79 10.88 12.22
N GLU A 23 1.88 12.17 11.90
CA GLU A 23 1.49 12.65 10.57
C GLU A 23 2.29 11.99 9.46
N GLU A 24 3.59 11.81 9.69
CA GLU A 24 4.48 11.17 8.71
C GLU A 24 4.13 9.71 8.51
N GLU A 25 3.92 8.98 9.61
CA GLU A 25 3.49 7.59 9.56
C GLU A 25 2.15 7.44 8.85
N ASN A 26 1.22 8.35 9.12
CA ASN A 26 -0.08 8.34 8.46
C ASN A 26 0.03 8.58 6.96
N LYS A 27 0.89 9.52 6.57
CA LYS A 27 1.15 9.80 5.14
C LYS A 27 1.67 8.56 4.42
N THR A 28 2.64 7.88 5.01
CA THR A 28 3.21 6.65 4.46
C THR A 28 2.14 5.58 4.36
N LEU A 29 1.33 5.41 5.40
CA LEU A 29 0.25 4.43 5.42
C LEU A 29 -0.78 4.73 4.32
N GLU A 30 -1.25 5.96 4.23
CA GLU A 30 -2.24 6.33 3.22
C GLU A 30 -1.72 6.11 1.79
N THR A 31 -0.44 6.41 1.57
CA THR A 31 0.20 6.19 0.28
C THR A 31 0.24 4.70 -0.07
N LYS A 32 0.67 3.86 0.87
CA LYS A 32 0.76 2.41 0.63
C LYS A 32 -0.63 1.79 0.44
N VAL A 33 -1.61 2.24 1.21
CA VAL A 33 -3.01 1.78 1.06
C VAL A 33 -3.52 2.11 -0.34
N ALA A 34 -3.34 3.35 -0.78
CA ALA A 34 -3.80 3.77 -2.10
C ALA A 34 -3.14 2.98 -3.22
N LEU A 35 -1.82 2.77 -3.13
CA LEU A 35 -1.07 2.02 -4.14
C LEU A 35 -1.41 0.52 -4.12
N SER A 36 -1.84 -0.02 -3.00
CA SER A 36 -2.19 -1.44 -2.91
C SER A 36 -3.51 -1.77 -3.62
N GLY A 37 -4.39 -0.79 -3.77
CA GLY A 37 -5.75 -1.03 -4.26
C GLY A 37 -6.67 -1.65 -3.22
N LEU A 38 -6.18 -1.92 -2.02
CA LEU A 38 -6.97 -2.46 -0.91
C LEU A 38 -7.61 -1.32 -0.10
N THR A 39 -8.63 -1.65 0.69
CA THR A 39 -9.09 -0.74 1.72
C THR A 39 -8.04 -0.65 2.83
N LYS A 40 -8.07 0.42 3.61
CA LYS A 40 -7.13 0.57 4.73
C LYS A 40 -7.22 -0.62 5.69
N GLN A 41 -8.43 -1.06 6.00
CA GLN A 41 -8.66 -2.18 6.89
C GLN A 41 -8.06 -3.48 6.34
N ASP A 42 -8.31 -3.78 5.08
CA ASP A 42 -7.77 -4.98 4.44
C ASP A 42 -6.25 -4.92 4.34
N TYR A 43 -5.70 -3.76 3.99
CA TYR A 43 -4.26 -3.55 3.94
C TYR A 43 -3.60 -3.84 5.29
N LEU A 44 -4.16 -3.27 6.36
CA LEU A 44 -3.62 -3.46 7.71
C LEU A 44 -3.71 -4.91 8.15
N ILE A 45 -4.80 -5.60 7.84
CA ILE A 45 -4.96 -7.02 8.17
C ILE A 45 -3.92 -7.86 7.42
N HIS A 46 -3.70 -7.58 6.12
CA HIS A 46 -2.66 -8.26 5.36
C HIS A 46 -1.28 -8.05 5.97
N CYS A 47 -0.97 -6.83 6.41
CA CYS A 47 0.31 -6.52 7.06
C CYS A 47 0.47 -7.28 8.38
N ILE A 48 -0.57 -7.28 9.21
CA ILE A 48 -0.54 -7.94 10.52
C ILE A 48 -0.38 -9.45 10.37
N GLU A 49 -1.10 -10.05 9.43
CA GLU A 49 -1.07 -11.50 9.20
C GLU A 49 0.01 -11.91 8.20
N GLN A 50 0.77 -10.95 7.70
CA GLN A 50 1.83 -11.20 6.70
C GLN A 50 1.31 -11.96 5.47
N ARG A 51 0.09 -11.59 5.04
CA ARG A 51 -0.53 -12.21 3.87
C ARG A 51 -0.04 -11.54 2.60
N ASP A 52 0.21 -12.36 1.60
CA ASP A 52 0.46 -11.86 0.25
C ASP A 52 -0.81 -11.27 -0.33
N TYR A 53 -0.67 -10.34 -1.23
CA TYR A 53 -1.79 -9.79 -1.99
C TYR A 53 -1.37 -9.46 -3.41
N VAL A 54 -2.36 -9.29 -4.28
CA VAL A 54 -2.13 -9.07 -5.71
C VAL A 54 -2.49 -7.62 -6.06
N ILE A 55 -1.57 -6.94 -6.73
CA ILE A 55 -1.84 -5.62 -7.31
C ILE A 55 -2.30 -5.83 -8.74
N ASP A 56 -3.53 -5.38 -9.02
CA ASP A 56 -4.08 -5.45 -10.36
C ASP A 56 -3.69 -4.20 -11.15
N GLY A 57 -2.87 -4.37 -12.18
CA GLY A 57 -2.43 -3.28 -13.05
C GLY A 57 -3.56 -2.60 -13.82
N LYS A 58 -4.75 -3.19 -13.86
CA LYS A 58 -5.93 -2.60 -14.49
C LYS A 58 -6.79 -1.79 -13.54
N ASN A 59 -6.47 -1.76 -12.24
CA ASN A 59 -7.25 -1.04 -11.24
C ASN A 59 -7.03 0.47 -11.37
N THR A 60 -8.09 1.19 -11.73
CA THR A 60 -8.00 2.65 -11.94
C THR A 60 -7.63 3.42 -10.68
N ARG A 61 -8.00 2.92 -9.49
CA ARG A 61 -7.61 3.54 -8.22
C ARG A 61 -6.11 3.48 -8.02
N VAL A 62 -5.50 2.36 -8.37
CA VAL A 62 -4.04 2.18 -8.31
C VAL A 62 -3.35 3.13 -9.30
N TRP A 63 -3.90 3.28 -10.49
CA TRP A 63 -3.37 4.21 -11.50
C TRP A 63 -3.37 5.65 -11.00
N LYS A 64 -4.49 6.09 -10.40
CA LYS A 64 -4.58 7.45 -9.87
C LYS A 64 -3.58 7.69 -8.74
N ALA A 65 -3.46 6.71 -7.85
CA ALA A 65 -2.49 6.79 -6.75
C ALA A 65 -1.06 6.84 -7.27
N LEU A 66 -0.75 6.02 -8.29
CA LEU A 66 0.56 6.00 -8.92
C LEU A 66 0.90 7.35 -9.53
N LYS A 67 -0.05 7.95 -10.27
CA LYS A 67 0.15 9.25 -10.89
C LYS A 67 0.44 10.33 -9.84
N GLN A 68 -0.32 10.33 -8.75
CA GLN A 68 -0.10 11.29 -7.66
C GLN A 68 1.29 11.12 -7.05
N GLN A 69 1.72 9.90 -6.83
CA GLN A 69 3.04 9.62 -6.26
C GLN A 69 4.17 9.96 -7.23
N LEU A 70 3.96 9.78 -8.52
CA LEU A 70 4.94 10.21 -9.52
C LEU A 70 5.17 11.72 -9.44
N ASP A 71 4.10 12.50 -9.31
CA ASP A 71 4.21 13.95 -9.16
C ASP A 71 4.98 14.33 -7.89
N VAL A 72 4.73 13.63 -6.79
CA VAL A 72 5.46 13.84 -5.52
C VAL A 72 6.95 13.56 -5.72
N PHE A 73 7.30 12.45 -6.37
CA PHE A 73 8.69 12.09 -6.60
C PHE A 73 9.40 13.04 -7.57
N ILE A 74 8.71 13.50 -8.61
CA ILE A 74 9.27 14.50 -9.52
C ILE A 74 9.67 15.76 -8.74
N LYS A 75 8.78 16.23 -7.86
CA LYS A 75 9.07 17.38 -7.01
C LYS A 75 10.24 17.08 -6.07
N ARG A 76 10.24 15.91 -5.43
CA ARG A 76 11.28 15.51 -4.51
C ARG A 76 12.65 15.44 -5.20
N PHE A 77 12.71 14.84 -6.38
CA PHE A 77 13.96 14.74 -7.14
C PHE A 77 14.49 16.09 -7.56
N SER A 78 13.62 17.08 -7.80
CA SER A 78 14.07 18.44 -8.12
C SER A 78 14.69 19.16 -6.93
N GLU A 79 14.40 18.70 -5.71
CA GLU A 79 14.89 19.31 -4.46
C GLU A 79 16.18 18.69 -3.94
N ILE A 80 16.54 17.49 -4.41
CA ILE A 80 17.73 16.78 -3.93
C ILE A 80 18.80 16.71 -5.01
N ASP A 81 20.06 16.62 -4.58
CA ASP A 81 21.21 16.55 -5.48
C ASP A 81 21.49 15.13 -5.95
N ASP A 82 21.10 14.16 -5.15
CA ASP A 82 21.42 12.78 -5.43
C ASP A 82 20.43 11.84 -4.73
N ILE A 83 20.23 10.65 -5.32
CA ILE A 83 19.23 9.68 -4.86
C ILE A 83 19.53 9.14 -3.46
N SER A 84 20.79 9.23 -3.01
CA SER A 84 21.15 8.75 -1.66
C SER A 84 20.50 9.58 -0.55
N LYS A 85 19.98 10.76 -0.88
CA LYS A 85 19.27 11.62 0.07
C LYS A 85 17.82 11.21 0.30
N LEU A 86 17.32 10.24 -0.46
CA LEU A 86 16.00 9.69 -0.21
C LEU A 86 16.02 8.86 1.07
N GLU A 87 14.98 9.01 1.87
CA GLU A 87 14.81 8.20 3.07
C GLU A 87 14.34 6.79 2.72
N ASN A 88 14.49 5.86 3.66
CA ASN A 88 14.09 4.47 3.43
C ASN A 88 12.61 4.33 3.07
N ASP A 89 11.74 5.13 3.69
CA ASP A 89 10.32 5.13 3.38
C ASP A 89 10.07 5.54 1.93
N GLU A 90 10.80 6.56 1.46
CA GLU A 90 10.69 7.03 0.09
C GLU A 90 11.16 5.97 -0.91
N LEU A 91 12.26 5.28 -0.58
CA LEU A 91 12.78 4.19 -1.42
C LEU A 91 11.82 3.01 -1.48
N GLU A 92 11.20 2.64 -0.36
CA GLU A 92 10.19 1.57 -0.34
C GLU A 92 9.01 1.90 -1.24
N VAL A 93 8.50 3.12 -1.16
CA VAL A 93 7.39 3.57 -2.00
C VAL A 93 7.79 3.57 -3.47
N LEU A 94 9.00 4.04 -3.77
CA LEU A 94 9.50 4.06 -5.14
C LEU A 94 9.61 2.65 -5.73
N GLU A 95 10.15 1.70 -4.98
CA GLU A 95 10.25 0.31 -5.39
C GLU A 95 8.87 -0.28 -5.68
N TYR A 96 7.91 0.01 -4.81
CA TYR A 96 6.53 -0.43 -4.96
C TYR A 96 5.90 0.13 -6.23
N MET A 97 6.15 1.42 -6.50
CA MET A 97 5.67 2.08 -7.72
C MET A 97 6.23 1.45 -8.97
N LEU A 98 7.52 1.07 -8.96
CA LEU A 98 8.16 0.42 -10.09
C LEU A 98 7.51 -0.94 -10.39
N GLN A 99 7.14 -1.70 -9.37
CA GLN A 99 6.42 -2.96 -9.54
C GLN A 99 5.06 -2.73 -10.19
N ILE A 100 4.35 -1.70 -9.75
CA ILE A 100 3.05 -1.34 -10.33
C ILE A 100 3.18 -0.93 -11.79
N ILE A 101 4.21 -0.16 -12.12
CA ILE A 101 4.48 0.26 -13.51
C ILE A 101 4.72 -0.96 -14.40
N ILE A 102 5.46 -1.94 -13.90
CA ILE A 102 5.69 -3.19 -14.64
C ILE A 102 4.39 -3.93 -14.87
N ALA A 103 3.53 -4.00 -13.85
CA ALA A 103 2.23 -4.65 -13.96
C ALA A 103 1.34 -3.96 -15.01
N ILE A 104 1.28 -2.64 -14.97
CA ILE A 104 0.51 -1.85 -15.93
C ILE A 104 1.01 -2.09 -17.35
N LYS A 105 2.32 -2.05 -17.56
CA LYS A 105 2.94 -2.25 -18.87
C LYS A 105 2.59 -3.62 -19.47
N LYS A 106 2.53 -4.63 -18.63
CA LYS A 106 2.22 -6.00 -19.07
C LYS A 106 0.72 -6.30 -19.06
N GLU A 107 -0.10 -5.35 -18.59
CA GLU A 107 -1.53 -5.57 -18.33
C GLU A 107 -1.74 -6.82 -17.47
N ALA A 108 -0.88 -7.01 -16.46
CA ALA A 108 -0.82 -8.20 -15.64
C ALA A 108 -1.03 -7.86 -14.17
N GLN A 109 -1.18 -8.90 -13.37
CA GLN A 109 -1.23 -8.80 -11.92
C GLN A 109 0.14 -9.07 -11.35
N ILE A 110 0.48 -8.39 -10.26
CA ILE A 110 1.70 -8.65 -9.49
C ILE A 110 1.31 -9.17 -8.11
N LYS A 111 1.91 -10.28 -7.73
CA LYS A 111 1.80 -10.81 -6.37
C LYS A 111 2.81 -10.08 -5.49
N VAL A 112 2.32 -9.49 -4.40
CA VAL A 112 3.17 -8.86 -3.40
C VAL A 112 3.39 -9.83 -2.26
N GLU A 113 4.63 -10.23 -2.08
CA GLU A 113 5.01 -11.13 -1.00
C GLU A 113 5.38 -10.31 0.23
N MET A 114 4.82 -10.71 1.36
CA MET A 114 5.08 -10.07 2.63
C MET A 114 6.18 -10.84 3.36
N GLU A 115 7.36 -10.23 3.45
CA GLU A 115 8.47 -10.83 4.15
C GLU A 115 8.37 -10.58 5.67
N PRO A 116 8.66 -11.60 6.49
CA PRO A 116 8.69 -11.40 7.94
C PRO A 116 9.76 -10.38 8.31
N ARG A 117 9.41 -9.45 9.17
CA ARG A 117 10.39 -8.52 9.73
C ARG A 117 11.19 -9.23 10.82
N GLN A 118 12.47 -9.08 10.72
CA GLN A 118 13.39 -9.60 11.74
C GLN A 118 13.62 -8.59 12.84
#